data_203874eb6172b83167cb132ed1547033
#
_entry.id   203874eb6172b83167cb132ed1547033
#
_cell.length_a   1.000
_cell.length_b   1.000
_cell.length_c   1.000
_cell.angle_alpha   90.00
_cell.angle_beta   90.00
_cell.angle_gamma   90.00
#
_symmetry.space_group_name_H-M   'P 1'
#
loop_
_entity.id
_entity.type
_entity.pdbx_description
1 polymer ?
#
loop_
_entity_poly.entity_id
_entity_poly.type
_entity_poly.pdbx_seq_one_letter_code
_entity_poly.pdbx_strand_id
1 'polypeptide(L)'
;MITVRILSYKSPQRYAVRQTLRAALNDLRIAYPGLEVNIEEVKHLDGMERYTPVVILPSLVVNEKLVCVGRFPRKDEVVGWLRDALEASAG
;
A
#
# COMPACT_ATOMS: atom_id res chain seq x y z
N MET A 1 6.34 12.69 0.05
CA MET A 1 5.02 12.02 0.05
C MET A 1 5.20 10.55 -0.27
N ILE A 2 4.45 9.68 0.42
CA ILE A 2 4.45 8.26 0.15
C ILE A 2 3.28 7.94 -0.78
N THR A 3 3.51 7.14 -1.81
CA THR A 3 2.46 6.66 -2.70
C THR A 3 2.27 5.17 -2.50
N VAL A 4 1.03 4.77 -2.20
CA VAL A 4 0.63 3.37 -2.03
C VAL A 4 -0.31 3.00 -3.16
N ARG A 5 -0.04 1.89 -3.84
CA ARG A 5 -0.89 1.40 -4.93
C ARG A 5 -1.48 0.04 -4.57
N ILE A 6 -2.80 -0.04 -4.66
CA ILE A 6 -3.54 -1.28 -4.41
C ILE A 6 -3.84 -1.91 -5.76
N LEU A 7 -3.31 -3.10 -6.00
CA LEU A 7 -3.47 -3.83 -7.26
C LEU A 7 -4.55 -4.90 -7.08
N SER A 8 -5.70 -4.70 -7.70
CA SER A 8 -6.77 -5.71 -7.73
C SER A 8 -7.84 -5.33 -8.75
N TYR A 9 -8.39 -6.34 -9.43
CA TYR A 9 -9.57 -6.16 -10.29
C TYR A 9 -10.85 -6.01 -9.48
N LYS A 10 -10.89 -6.57 -8.26
CA LYS A 10 -12.13 -6.71 -7.49
C LYS A 10 -12.31 -5.57 -6.50
N SER A 11 -13.43 -4.87 -6.63
CA SER A 11 -13.77 -3.76 -5.74
C SER A 11 -13.78 -4.14 -4.25
N PRO A 12 -14.37 -5.30 -3.85
CA PRO A 12 -14.34 -5.69 -2.44
C PRO A 12 -12.93 -5.89 -1.89
N GLN A 13 -12.01 -6.44 -2.70
CA GLN A 13 -10.60 -6.59 -2.29
C GLN A 13 -9.94 -5.24 -2.10
N ARG A 14 -10.12 -4.30 -3.03
CA ARG A 14 -9.57 -2.95 -2.92
C ARG A 14 -10.10 -2.24 -1.69
N TYR A 15 -11.39 -2.38 -1.43
CA TYR A 15 -12.02 -1.77 -0.26
C TYR A 15 -11.40 -2.31 1.05
N ALA A 16 -11.26 -3.64 1.16
CA ALA A 16 -10.69 -4.27 2.35
C ALA A 16 -9.24 -3.80 2.60
N VAL A 17 -8.42 -3.74 1.56
CA VAL A 17 -7.03 -3.27 1.67
C VAL A 17 -7.00 -1.80 2.05
N ARG A 18 -7.87 -0.98 1.47
CA ARG A 18 -7.96 0.45 1.80
C ARG A 18 -8.32 0.68 3.26
N GLN A 19 -9.22 -0.13 3.82
CA GLN A 19 -9.59 -0.04 5.24
C GLN A 19 -8.39 -0.34 6.15
N THR A 20 -7.61 -1.37 5.80
CA THR A 20 -6.39 -1.70 6.52
C THR A 20 -5.36 -0.57 6.45
N LEU A 21 -5.20 0.03 5.27
CA LEU A 21 -4.31 1.18 5.08
C LEU A 21 -4.74 2.36 5.94
N ARG A 22 -6.03 2.67 5.98
CA ARG A 22 -6.54 3.78 6.78
C ARG A 22 -6.31 3.57 8.26
N ALA A 23 -6.51 2.35 8.76
CA ALA A 23 -6.26 2.01 10.15
C ALA A 23 -4.77 2.18 10.50
N ALA A 24 -3.88 1.71 9.61
CA ALA A 24 -2.44 1.87 9.79
C ALA A 24 -2.03 3.35 9.78
N LEU A 25 -2.60 4.15 8.87
CA LEU A 25 -2.33 5.58 8.79
C LEU A 25 -2.78 6.33 10.04
N ASN A 26 -3.93 5.97 10.59
CA ASN A 26 -4.41 6.59 11.84
C ASN A 26 -3.43 6.35 12.98
N ASP A 27 -2.88 5.14 13.09
CA ASP A 27 -1.88 4.82 14.10
C ASP A 27 -0.59 5.62 13.88
N LEU A 28 -0.11 5.67 12.65
CA LEU A 28 1.14 6.39 12.31
C LEU A 28 1.03 7.89 12.51
N ARG A 29 -0.13 8.49 12.25
CA ARG A 29 -0.34 9.92 12.42
C ARG A 29 -0.26 10.38 13.87
N ILE A 30 -0.36 9.48 14.82
CA ILE A 30 -0.12 9.80 16.24
C ILE A 30 1.35 10.21 16.42
N ALA A 31 2.27 9.46 15.82
CA ALA A 31 3.71 9.74 15.87
C ALA A 31 4.18 10.71 14.78
N TYR A 32 3.48 10.76 13.65
CA TYR A 32 3.83 11.59 12.49
C TYR A 32 2.61 12.40 12.04
N PRO A 33 2.24 13.48 12.76
CA PRO A 33 1.00 14.22 12.48
C PRO A 33 0.93 14.83 11.08
N GLY A 34 2.07 15.12 10.47
CA GLY A 34 2.13 15.68 9.12
C GLY A 34 2.22 14.66 8.00
N LEU A 35 2.03 13.38 8.31
CA LEU A 35 2.17 12.32 7.32
C LEU A 35 1.16 12.43 6.20
N GLU A 36 1.66 12.52 4.97
CA GLU A 36 0.84 12.53 3.75
C GLU A 36 1.08 11.25 2.96
N VAL A 37 0.00 10.55 2.63
CA VAL A 37 0.05 9.33 1.83
C VAL A 37 -0.99 9.43 0.73
N ASN A 38 -0.54 9.23 -0.52
CA ASN A 38 -1.41 9.14 -1.67
C ASN A 38 -1.75 7.67 -1.91
N ILE A 39 -3.04 7.33 -1.94
CA ILE A 39 -3.51 5.97 -2.18
C ILE A 39 -4.14 5.90 -3.56
N GLU A 40 -3.58 5.07 -4.43
CA GLU A 40 -4.09 4.84 -5.78
C GLU A 40 -4.57 3.40 -5.91
N GLU A 41 -5.61 3.19 -6.71
CA GLU A 41 -6.12 1.86 -7.01
C GLU A 41 -5.79 1.52 -8.47
N VAL A 42 -5.03 0.46 -8.67
CA VAL A 42 -4.66 -0.03 -9.99
C VAL A 42 -5.60 -1.19 -10.34
N LYS A 43 -6.47 -0.96 -11.32
CA LYS A 43 -7.61 -1.85 -11.63
C LYS A 43 -7.41 -2.67 -12.90
N HIS A 44 -6.38 -2.35 -13.68
CA HIS A 44 -6.13 -2.95 -14.98
C HIS A 44 -4.78 -3.63 -15.04
N LEU A 45 -4.71 -4.72 -15.80
CA LEU A 45 -3.52 -5.55 -15.94
C LEU A 45 -2.28 -4.76 -16.38
N ASP A 46 -2.45 -3.87 -17.36
CA ASP A 46 -1.34 -3.06 -17.89
C ASP A 46 -0.65 -2.26 -16.79
N GLY A 47 -1.43 -1.69 -15.87
CA GLY A 47 -0.88 -0.95 -14.74
C GLY A 47 -0.21 -1.86 -13.72
N MET A 48 -0.73 -3.06 -13.53
CA MET A 48 -0.20 -4.02 -12.56
C MET A 48 1.14 -4.59 -13.01
N GLU A 49 1.31 -4.85 -14.29
CA GLU A 49 2.53 -5.42 -14.86
C GLU A 49 3.76 -4.53 -14.67
N ARG A 50 3.56 -3.24 -14.40
CA ARG A 50 4.65 -2.33 -14.08
C ARG A 50 5.35 -2.69 -12.78
N TYR A 51 4.65 -3.37 -11.87
CA TYR A 51 5.13 -3.61 -10.50
C TYR A 51 5.44 -5.08 -10.23
N THR A 52 4.89 -5.99 -11.01
CA THR A 52 5.08 -7.42 -10.81
C THR A 52 5.03 -8.17 -12.14
N PRO A 53 6.00 -9.06 -12.41
CA PRO A 53 5.98 -9.88 -13.63
C PRO A 53 4.90 -10.97 -13.58
N VAL A 54 4.48 -11.36 -12.39
CA VAL A 54 3.40 -12.34 -12.19
C VAL A 54 2.32 -11.68 -11.35
N VAL A 55 1.13 -11.49 -11.94
CA VAL A 55 0.04 -10.79 -11.28
C VAL A 55 -0.75 -11.77 -10.41
N ILE A 56 -0.50 -11.71 -9.10
CA ILE A 56 -1.25 -12.44 -8.09
C ILE A 56 -1.91 -11.40 -7.17
N LEU A 57 -3.24 -11.44 -7.06
CA LEU A 57 -4.01 -10.37 -6.44
C LEU A 57 -4.74 -10.83 -5.18
N PRO A 58 -4.96 -9.92 -4.23
CA PRO A 58 -4.55 -8.52 -4.22
C PRO A 58 -3.05 -8.37 -3.96
N SER A 59 -2.48 -7.28 -4.45
CA SER A 59 -1.08 -6.94 -4.19
C SER A 59 -0.96 -5.48 -3.76
N LEU A 60 0.13 -5.16 -3.08
CA LEU A 60 0.34 -3.81 -2.54
C LEU A 60 1.75 -3.32 -2.89
N VAL A 61 1.79 -2.09 -3.37
CA VAL A 61 3.05 -1.41 -3.73
C VAL A 61 3.19 -0.16 -2.88
N VAL A 62 4.35 0.02 -2.27
CA VAL A 62 4.68 1.22 -1.49
C VAL A 62 5.91 1.86 -2.12
N ASN A 63 5.77 3.09 -2.62
CA ASN A 63 6.85 3.84 -3.28
C ASN A 63 7.58 3.00 -4.33
N GLU A 64 6.83 2.45 -5.28
CA GLU A 64 7.33 1.62 -6.39
C GLU A 64 7.88 0.25 -5.97
N LYS A 65 7.82 -0.09 -4.69
CA LYS A 65 8.28 -1.38 -4.17
C LYS A 65 7.08 -2.29 -3.88
N LEU A 66 7.07 -3.47 -4.47
CA LEU A 66 6.07 -4.49 -4.19
C LEU A 66 6.33 -5.10 -2.82
N VAL A 67 5.41 -4.89 -1.88
CA VAL A 67 5.58 -5.33 -0.49
C VAL A 67 4.67 -6.47 -0.08
N CYS A 68 3.57 -6.69 -0.81
CA CYS A 68 2.61 -7.75 -0.48
C CYS A 68 2.04 -8.33 -1.77
N VAL A 69 2.02 -9.64 -1.90
CA VAL A 69 1.59 -10.34 -3.11
C VAL A 69 0.64 -11.48 -2.77
N GLY A 70 -0.55 -11.44 -3.39
CA GLY A 70 -1.49 -12.55 -3.35
C GLY A 70 -2.19 -12.79 -2.03
N ARG A 71 -2.18 -11.83 -1.12
CA ARG A 71 -2.87 -11.93 0.16
C ARG A 71 -3.26 -10.55 0.69
N PHE A 72 -4.16 -10.53 1.64
CA PHE A 72 -4.53 -9.29 2.32
C PHE A 72 -3.44 -8.93 3.34
N PRO A 73 -2.92 -7.69 3.32
CA PRO A 73 -1.94 -7.26 4.31
C PRO A 73 -2.61 -7.07 5.67
N ARG A 74 -1.84 -7.29 6.73
CA ARG A 74 -2.29 -6.97 8.09
C ARG A 74 -1.91 -5.54 8.43
N LYS A 75 -2.64 -4.95 9.38
CA LYS A 75 -2.40 -3.57 9.81
C LYS A 75 -0.96 -3.35 10.30
N ASP A 76 -0.43 -4.26 11.11
CA ASP A 76 0.93 -4.16 11.63
C ASP A 76 1.99 -4.24 10.54
N GLU A 77 1.75 -5.04 9.50
CA GLU A 77 2.63 -5.10 8.34
C GLU A 77 2.64 -3.75 7.60
N VAL A 78 1.45 -3.19 7.35
CA VAL A 78 1.33 -1.91 6.65
C VAL A 78 2.03 -0.80 7.44
N VAL A 79 1.86 -0.76 8.75
CA VAL A 79 2.56 0.19 9.63
C VAL A 79 4.07 0.08 9.44
N GLY A 80 4.60 -1.13 9.42
CA GLY A 80 6.03 -1.37 9.22
C GLY A 80 6.52 -0.89 7.86
N TRP A 81 5.80 -1.21 6.78
CA TRP A 81 6.17 -0.80 5.43
C TRP A 81 6.14 0.73 5.27
N LEU A 82 5.12 1.39 5.81
CA LEU A 82 5.01 2.85 5.75
C LEU A 82 6.08 3.53 6.59
N ARG A 83 6.40 2.98 7.76
CA ARG A 83 7.48 3.50 8.59
C ARG A 83 8.82 3.39 7.87
N ASP A 84 9.10 2.25 7.25
CA ASP A 84 10.32 2.05 6.47
C ASP A 84 10.42 3.07 5.32
N ALA A 85 9.31 3.34 4.64
CA ALA A 85 9.26 4.33 3.57
C ALA A 85 9.52 5.75 4.10
N LEU A 86 8.98 6.08 5.28
CA LEU A 86 9.24 7.37 5.93
C LEU A 86 10.71 7.54 6.28
N GLU A 87 11.33 6.51 6.86
CA GLU A 87 12.73 6.53 7.25
C GLU A 87 13.64 6.64 6.03
N ALA A 88 13.32 5.95 4.95
CA ALA A 88 14.05 6.05 3.70
C ALA A 88 13.98 7.45 3.09
N SER A 89 12.83 8.13 3.22
CA SER A 89 12.64 9.50 2.72
C SER A 89 13.35 10.53 3.58
N ALA A 90 13.52 10.27 4.87
CA ALA A 90 14.16 11.19 5.80
C ALA A 90 15.69 11.18 5.70
N GLY A 91 16.23 10.14 5.12
CA GLY A 91 17.67 10.03 4.90
C GLY A 91 18.11 10.78 3.64
#